data_48ef0b4d6a6fefb7c53c53f831d697e8
#
_entry.id   48ef0b4d6a6fefb7c53c53f831d697e8
#
_cell.length_a   1.000
_cell.length_b   1.000
_cell.length_c   1.000
_cell.angle_alpha   90.00
_cell.angle_beta   90.00
_cell.angle_gamma   90.00
#
_symmetry.space_group_name_H-M   'P 1'
#
loop_
_entity.id
_entity.type
_entity.pdbx_description
1 polymer ?
#
loop_
_entity_poly.entity_id
_entity_poly.type
_entity_poly.pdbx_seq_one_letter_code
_entity_poly.pdbx_strand_id
1 'polypeptide(L)'
;LARFFKRKSAGPAADETPTAAPATSPRRRDFSELKPDPDKIGISGSVPFVRLPDPARLFADRSARLLEAAPGHPMEAYLRFVAEVARAQAVIQAKGPPASLPEASDLALRSEHGMPPLSRHSLEADQGFDDGLLALLAELDLTTVPEASVAARESLRAASREDRLDLALQVFEGALPVDRIAECVFVSAALQVRLAEQAARLDTKTLKPVADGVCPCCGGAPVASVIVAWTPADKARYLSCSLCGTYWNHVRIRCTACGDGEGVSYYGLDEVSKDVQVETCTTCHSYIKHLHQHRAPTLDPVADDIASYGLDLKIAEEGFRRAGLNLLFVI
;
A
#
# COMPACT_ATOMS: atom_id res chain seq x y z
N LEU A 1 -2.05 7.72 28.59
CA LEU A 1 -3.31 7.97 27.86
C LEU A 1 -2.94 8.72 26.59
N ALA A 2 -2.85 8.03 25.47
CA ALA A 2 -2.55 8.59 24.16
C ALA A 2 -3.62 9.64 23.77
N ARG A 3 -3.19 10.81 23.29
CA ARG A 3 -4.14 11.84 22.81
C ARG A 3 -4.38 11.63 21.32
N PHE A 4 -5.64 11.44 20.97
CA PHE A 4 -6.11 11.29 19.60
C PHE A 4 -6.42 12.68 18.99
N PHE A 5 -5.76 13.07 17.90
CA PHE A 5 -6.02 14.34 17.22
C PHE A 5 -6.85 14.16 15.97
N LYS A 6 -8.01 14.78 15.94
CA LYS A 6 -8.83 14.90 14.75
C LYS A 6 -8.43 16.14 13.96
N ARG A 7 -7.88 16.01 12.77
CA ARG A 7 -7.76 17.10 11.82
C ARG A 7 -8.93 17.04 10.86
N LYS A 8 -9.82 18.03 10.91
CA LYS A 8 -10.90 18.19 9.93
C LYS A 8 -10.32 18.58 8.58
N SER A 9 -10.81 17.95 7.51
CA SER A 9 -10.72 18.51 6.17
C SER A 9 -11.42 19.86 6.16
N ALA A 10 -10.85 20.87 5.51
CA ALA A 10 -11.46 22.19 5.38
C ALA A 10 -12.69 22.11 4.47
N GLY A 11 -13.85 21.92 5.08
CA GLY A 11 -15.14 22.20 4.47
C GLY A 11 -15.58 23.63 4.83
N PRO A 12 -16.53 24.25 4.09
CA PRO A 12 -16.96 25.62 4.33
C PRO A 12 -17.55 25.79 5.71
N ALA A 13 -17.09 26.84 6.44
CA ALA A 13 -17.54 27.18 7.77
C ALA A 13 -19.01 27.56 7.78
N ALA A 14 -19.77 26.92 8.66
CA ALA A 14 -21.10 27.39 9.03
C ALA A 14 -20.98 28.60 9.97
N ASP A 15 -21.80 29.58 9.71
CA ASP A 15 -21.93 30.89 10.33
C ASP A 15 -22.42 30.76 11.80
N GLU A 16 -21.55 31.09 12.76
CA GLU A 16 -21.98 31.41 14.13
C GLU A 16 -21.46 32.78 14.49
N THR A 17 -22.35 33.74 14.62
CA THR A 17 -22.14 35.12 14.99
C THR A 17 -21.80 35.26 16.50
N PRO A 18 -20.65 35.80 16.87
CA PRO A 18 -20.43 36.40 18.17
C PRO A 18 -20.42 37.92 18.05
N THR A 19 -21.10 38.60 18.98
CA THR A 19 -21.24 40.03 19.21
C THR A 19 -19.87 40.73 19.27
N ALA A 20 -19.78 41.88 18.58
CA ALA A 20 -18.58 42.62 18.27
C ALA A 20 -17.95 43.38 19.45
N ALA A 21 -16.59 43.35 19.48
CA ALA A 21 -15.74 44.45 19.94
C ALA A 21 -15.01 45.02 18.72
N PRO A 22 -14.66 46.29 18.65
CA PRO A 22 -14.19 46.94 17.42
C PRO A 22 -12.81 46.43 17.05
N ALA A 23 -12.73 45.62 15.97
CA ALA A 23 -11.50 45.15 15.41
C ALA A 23 -10.94 46.22 14.43
N THR A 24 -9.69 46.59 14.63
CA THR A 24 -8.85 47.23 13.60
C THR A 24 -8.83 46.31 12.39
N SER A 25 -9.36 46.80 11.25
CA SER A 25 -9.40 46.05 10.01
C SER A 25 -7.99 45.57 9.58
N PRO A 26 -7.77 44.27 9.30
CA PRO A 26 -6.52 43.87 8.69
C PRO A 26 -6.44 44.55 7.31
N ARG A 27 -5.31 45.22 7.04
CA ARG A 27 -5.01 45.78 5.71
C ARG A 27 -5.20 44.65 4.69
N ARG A 28 -6.17 44.79 3.79
CA ARG A 28 -6.28 43.94 2.59
C ARG A 28 -4.93 43.98 1.88
N ARG A 29 -4.25 42.86 1.79
CA ARG A 29 -3.08 42.75 0.92
C ARG A 29 -3.57 42.98 -0.50
N ASP A 30 -3.03 44.04 -1.11
CA ASP A 30 -3.29 44.32 -2.52
C ASP A 30 -2.49 43.28 -3.35
N PHE A 31 -3.20 42.39 -4.00
CA PHE A 31 -2.63 41.38 -4.90
C PHE A 31 -2.56 41.87 -6.34
N SER A 32 -2.94 43.11 -6.63
CA SER A 32 -2.96 43.70 -7.98
C SER A 32 -1.58 43.82 -8.63
N GLU A 33 -0.50 43.78 -7.81
CA GLU A 33 0.90 43.82 -8.29
C GLU A 33 1.51 42.45 -8.54
N LEU A 34 0.83 41.34 -8.13
CA LEU A 34 1.27 40.01 -8.40
C LEU A 34 0.88 39.60 -9.85
N LYS A 35 1.72 39.98 -10.81
CA LYS A 35 1.62 39.41 -12.16
C LYS A 35 2.09 37.97 -12.08
N PRO A 36 1.27 36.99 -12.51
CA PRO A 36 1.73 35.63 -12.67
C PRO A 36 2.92 35.62 -13.61
N ASP A 37 4.06 35.12 -13.15
CA ASP A 37 5.21 34.90 -14.02
C ASP A 37 4.90 33.68 -14.90
N PRO A 38 4.70 33.86 -16.24
CA PRO A 38 4.34 32.74 -17.11
C PRO A 38 5.37 31.62 -17.13
N ASP A 39 6.66 31.94 -16.84
CA ASP A 39 7.75 30.96 -16.79
C ASP A 39 7.77 30.18 -15.46
N LYS A 40 7.02 30.70 -14.44
CA LYS A 40 6.81 30.03 -13.15
C LYS A 40 5.44 29.36 -13.02
N ILE A 41 4.52 29.60 -13.93
CA ILE A 41 3.37 28.72 -14.16
C ILE A 41 3.97 27.49 -14.83
N GLY A 42 4.59 26.62 -14.00
CA GLY A 42 5.12 25.37 -14.47
C GLY A 42 4.02 24.68 -15.29
N ILE A 43 4.37 24.23 -16.48
CA ILE A 43 3.57 23.26 -17.22
C ILE A 43 3.24 22.20 -16.19
N SER A 44 2.02 22.18 -15.70
CA SER A 44 1.50 21.13 -14.84
C SER A 44 1.57 19.87 -15.68
N GLY A 45 2.72 19.19 -15.62
CA GLY A 45 2.84 17.87 -16.21
C GLY A 45 1.70 17.06 -15.63
N SER A 46 0.88 16.46 -16.46
CA SER A 46 -0.23 15.64 -16.01
C SER A 46 0.33 14.59 -15.04
N VAL A 47 -0.22 14.57 -13.83
CA VAL A 47 0.18 13.59 -12.81
C VAL A 47 -0.01 12.20 -13.41
N PRO A 48 1.02 11.33 -13.48
CA PRO A 48 0.89 10.00 -14.04
C PRO A 48 -0.19 9.21 -13.31
N PHE A 49 -1.05 8.52 -14.06
CA PHE A 49 -2.09 7.69 -13.43
C PHE A 49 -1.48 6.57 -12.60
N VAL A 50 -0.44 5.91 -13.09
CA VAL A 50 0.25 4.82 -12.40
C VAL A 50 1.75 5.05 -12.34
N ARG A 51 2.38 4.53 -11.28
CA ARG A 51 3.81 4.26 -11.19
C ARG A 51 3.98 2.79 -10.90
N LEU A 52 4.62 2.10 -11.83
CA LEU A 52 4.93 0.68 -11.70
C LEU A 52 6.01 0.45 -10.64
N PRO A 53 6.06 -0.72 -10.00
CA PRO A 53 7.12 -1.05 -9.04
C PRO A 53 8.49 -1.12 -9.74
N ASP A 54 9.53 -0.91 -8.95
CA ASP A 54 10.92 -1.25 -9.32
C ASP A 54 11.32 -2.50 -8.53
N PRO A 55 11.20 -3.73 -9.10
CA PRO A 55 11.48 -4.96 -8.38
C PRO A 55 12.92 -5.02 -7.85
N ALA A 56 13.88 -4.41 -8.53
CA ALA A 56 15.29 -4.41 -8.13
C ALA A 56 15.52 -3.72 -6.78
N ARG A 57 14.62 -2.83 -6.37
CA ARG A 57 14.74 -2.05 -5.13
C ARG A 57 13.64 -2.33 -4.10
N LEU A 58 12.43 -2.65 -4.57
CA LEU A 58 11.21 -2.70 -3.76
C LEU A 58 11.38 -3.48 -2.44
N PHE A 59 11.93 -4.68 -2.52
CA PHE A 59 12.04 -5.56 -1.36
C PHE A 59 13.27 -5.25 -0.50
N ALA A 60 14.38 -4.83 -1.13
CA ALA A 60 15.58 -4.41 -0.39
C ALA A 60 15.32 -3.12 0.41
N ASP A 61 14.67 -2.12 -0.20
CA ASP A 61 14.29 -0.87 0.46
C ASP A 61 13.31 -1.15 1.62
N ARG A 62 12.34 -2.05 1.42
CA ARG A 62 11.39 -2.49 2.47
C ARG A 62 12.09 -3.17 3.64
N SER A 63 13.01 -4.11 3.36
CA SER A 63 13.79 -4.78 4.42
C SER A 63 14.59 -3.77 5.22
N ALA A 64 15.29 -2.84 4.57
CA ALA A 64 16.03 -1.78 5.23
C ALA A 64 15.13 -0.89 6.11
N ARG A 65 13.94 -0.50 5.61
CA ARG A 65 12.97 0.30 6.37
C ARG A 65 12.44 -0.42 7.60
N LEU A 66 12.13 -1.70 7.51
CA LEU A 66 11.70 -2.54 8.63
C LEU A 66 12.78 -2.64 9.71
N LEU A 67 14.04 -2.84 9.29
CA LEU A 67 15.19 -2.89 10.22
C LEU A 67 15.45 -1.53 10.90
N GLU A 68 15.23 -0.42 10.19
CA GLU A 68 15.32 0.93 10.74
C GLU A 68 14.23 1.17 11.81
N ALA A 69 13.02 0.68 11.58
CA ALA A 69 11.87 0.86 12.47
C ALA A 69 11.88 -0.08 13.69
N ALA A 70 12.62 -1.20 13.64
CA ALA A 70 12.54 -2.28 14.62
C ALA A 70 13.12 -1.94 16.02
N PRO A 71 14.29 -1.26 16.16
CA PRO A 71 14.95 -1.12 17.47
C PRO A 71 14.06 -0.41 18.49
N GLY A 72 13.79 -1.08 19.62
CA GLY A 72 12.97 -0.55 20.71
C GLY A 72 11.46 -0.45 20.40
N HIS A 73 11.03 -0.95 19.28
CA HIS A 73 9.61 -0.95 18.91
C HIS A 73 8.85 -2.07 19.64
N PRO A 74 7.59 -1.86 20.11
CA PRO A 74 6.81 -2.91 20.77
C PRO A 74 6.65 -4.20 19.94
N MET A 75 6.71 -4.08 18.61
CA MET A 75 6.65 -5.20 17.68
C MET A 75 8.03 -5.52 17.06
N GLU A 76 9.12 -5.23 17.74
CA GLU A 76 10.49 -5.40 17.19
C GLU A 76 10.72 -6.78 16.59
N ALA A 77 10.33 -7.84 17.29
CA ALA A 77 10.51 -9.22 16.81
C ALA A 77 9.76 -9.48 15.48
N TYR A 78 8.55 -8.95 15.37
CA TYR A 78 7.76 -9.10 14.14
C TYR A 78 8.30 -8.26 12.98
N LEU A 79 8.72 -7.03 13.25
CA LEU A 79 9.36 -6.16 12.24
C LEU A 79 10.64 -6.82 11.70
N ARG A 80 11.47 -7.43 12.56
CA ARG A 80 12.66 -8.18 12.15
C ARG A 80 12.31 -9.42 11.32
N PHE A 81 11.25 -10.15 11.70
CA PHE A 81 10.75 -11.28 10.93
C PHE A 81 10.32 -10.85 9.51
N VAL A 82 9.51 -9.79 9.39
CA VAL A 82 9.07 -9.32 8.06
C VAL A 82 10.23 -8.71 7.27
N ALA A 83 11.23 -8.11 7.96
CA ALA A 83 12.46 -7.66 7.30
C ALA A 83 13.24 -8.82 6.68
N GLU A 84 13.31 -9.97 7.36
CA GLU A 84 13.92 -11.18 6.83
C GLU A 84 13.12 -11.73 5.63
N VAL A 85 11.78 -11.73 5.70
CA VAL A 85 10.93 -12.08 4.55
C VAL A 85 11.22 -11.18 3.36
N ALA A 86 11.30 -9.87 3.59
CA ALA A 86 11.61 -8.90 2.52
C ALA A 86 13.03 -9.05 1.96
N ARG A 87 14.03 -9.40 2.81
CA ARG A 87 15.39 -9.76 2.37
C ARG A 87 15.36 -10.97 1.45
N ALA A 88 14.67 -12.03 1.85
CA ALA A 88 14.53 -13.23 1.04
C ALA A 88 13.82 -12.94 -0.30
N GLN A 89 12.77 -12.11 -0.29
CA GLN A 89 12.13 -11.62 -1.53
C GLN A 89 13.13 -10.93 -2.47
N ALA A 90 13.98 -10.04 -1.94
CA ALA A 90 15.00 -9.36 -2.75
C ALA A 90 16.01 -10.34 -3.37
N VAL A 91 16.41 -11.37 -2.61
CA VAL A 91 17.36 -12.39 -3.09
C VAL A 91 16.76 -13.24 -4.20
N ILE A 92 15.54 -13.76 -4.01
CA ILE A 92 14.91 -14.59 -5.04
C ILE A 92 14.55 -13.79 -6.29
N GLN A 93 14.16 -12.53 -6.14
CA GLN A 93 13.91 -11.62 -7.24
C GLN A 93 15.17 -11.40 -8.08
N ALA A 94 16.33 -11.21 -7.44
CA ALA A 94 17.59 -10.97 -8.14
C ALA A 94 18.17 -12.24 -8.82
N LYS A 95 17.89 -13.43 -8.28
CA LYS A 95 18.44 -14.72 -8.74
C LYS A 95 17.49 -15.49 -9.64
N GLY A 96 16.18 -15.27 -9.52
CA GLY A 96 15.15 -16.03 -10.21
C GLY A 96 15.04 -15.68 -11.70
N PRO A 97 14.42 -16.58 -12.49
CA PRO A 97 14.09 -16.26 -13.86
C PRO A 97 12.98 -15.17 -13.90
N PRO A 98 13.02 -14.25 -14.87
CA PRO A 98 11.99 -13.23 -15.01
C PRO A 98 10.58 -13.85 -15.09
N ALA A 99 9.62 -13.25 -14.40
CA ALA A 99 8.23 -13.69 -14.48
C ALA A 99 7.69 -13.55 -15.92
N SER A 100 7.02 -14.58 -16.44
CA SER A 100 6.33 -14.49 -17.72
C SER A 100 5.13 -13.55 -17.63
N LEU A 101 4.89 -12.75 -18.66
CA LEU A 101 3.64 -12.00 -18.80
C LEU A 101 2.55 -12.93 -19.34
N PRO A 102 1.27 -12.62 -19.05
CA PRO A 102 0.16 -13.22 -19.78
C PRO A 102 0.28 -13.04 -21.29
N GLU A 103 -0.36 -13.89 -22.07
CA GLU A 103 -0.39 -13.79 -23.52
C GLU A 103 -0.91 -12.41 -23.99
N ALA A 104 -0.35 -11.89 -25.09
CA ALA A 104 -0.69 -10.57 -25.58
C ALA A 104 -2.19 -10.43 -25.93
N SER A 105 -2.84 -11.52 -26.39
CA SER A 105 -4.26 -11.57 -26.62
C SER A 105 -5.09 -11.39 -25.35
N ASP A 106 -4.68 -12.00 -24.24
CA ASP A 106 -5.35 -11.87 -22.95
C ASP A 106 -5.18 -10.47 -22.37
N LEU A 107 -3.97 -9.91 -22.47
CA LEU A 107 -3.72 -8.53 -22.06
C LEU A 107 -4.59 -7.52 -22.84
N ALA A 108 -4.72 -7.71 -24.16
CA ALA A 108 -5.53 -6.85 -25.01
C ALA A 108 -7.03 -6.98 -24.66
N LEU A 109 -7.54 -8.19 -24.52
CA LEU A 109 -8.94 -8.46 -24.16
C LEU A 109 -9.29 -7.85 -22.80
N ARG A 110 -8.45 -8.02 -21.79
CA ARG A 110 -8.67 -7.46 -20.45
C ARG A 110 -8.64 -5.94 -20.47
N SER A 111 -7.71 -5.34 -21.22
CA SER A 111 -7.63 -3.88 -21.39
C SER A 111 -8.87 -3.31 -22.09
N GLU A 112 -9.41 -4.00 -23.09
CA GLU A 112 -10.66 -3.63 -23.80
C GLU A 112 -11.84 -3.57 -22.82
N HIS A 113 -11.94 -4.55 -21.93
CA HIS A 113 -13.01 -4.63 -20.93
C HIS A 113 -12.73 -3.88 -19.61
N GLY A 114 -11.66 -3.09 -19.53
CA GLY A 114 -11.31 -2.32 -18.34
C GLY A 114 -10.97 -3.19 -17.11
N MET A 115 -10.49 -4.41 -17.35
CA MET A 115 -10.06 -5.35 -16.31
C MET A 115 -8.56 -5.25 -16.05
N PRO A 116 -8.09 -5.55 -14.81
CA PRO A 116 -6.67 -5.62 -14.53
C PRO A 116 -5.98 -6.66 -15.42
N PRO A 117 -4.83 -6.36 -16.03
CA PRO A 117 -4.12 -7.30 -16.91
C PRO A 117 -3.62 -8.57 -16.19
N LEU A 118 -3.18 -8.44 -14.93
CA LEU A 118 -2.78 -9.60 -14.13
C LEU A 118 -4.00 -10.15 -13.37
N SER A 119 -4.23 -11.45 -13.43
CA SER A 119 -5.45 -12.06 -12.95
C SER A 119 -5.22 -13.43 -12.32
N ARG A 120 -6.24 -13.98 -11.69
CA ARG A 120 -6.26 -15.37 -11.23
C ARG A 120 -5.80 -16.32 -12.34
N HIS A 121 -6.37 -16.20 -13.53
CA HIS A 121 -6.03 -17.07 -14.67
C HIS A 121 -4.54 -16.95 -15.06
N SER A 122 -3.96 -15.76 -15.01
CA SER A 122 -2.53 -15.57 -15.28
C SER A 122 -1.65 -16.22 -14.20
N LEU A 123 -2.12 -16.25 -12.95
CA LEU A 123 -1.43 -16.96 -11.86
C LEU A 123 -1.54 -18.49 -12.01
N GLU A 124 -2.71 -19.02 -12.38
CA GLU A 124 -2.90 -20.44 -12.65
C GLU A 124 -1.97 -20.93 -13.77
N ALA A 125 -1.74 -20.10 -14.78
CA ALA A 125 -0.83 -20.39 -15.90
C ALA A 125 0.65 -20.15 -15.57
N ASP A 126 0.98 -19.49 -14.46
CA ASP A 126 2.37 -19.19 -14.08
C ASP A 126 3.11 -20.41 -13.55
N GLN A 127 3.89 -21.04 -14.41
CA GLN A 127 4.71 -22.20 -14.05
C GLN A 127 5.80 -21.89 -13.02
N GLY A 128 6.22 -20.63 -12.91
CA GLY A 128 7.33 -20.21 -12.05
C GLY A 128 6.92 -19.84 -10.63
N PHE A 129 5.63 -19.74 -10.31
CA PHE A 129 5.18 -19.36 -8.96
C PHE A 129 5.64 -20.38 -7.90
N ASP A 130 5.41 -21.67 -8.13
CA ASP A 130 5.74 -22.72 -7.17
C ASP A 130 7.24 -22.81 -6.89
N ASP A 131 8.06 -22.76 -7.94
CA ASP A 131 9.51 -22.73 -7.82
C ASP A 131 9.99 -21.48 -7.04
N GLY A 132 9.37 -20.32 -7.31
CA GLY A 132 9.63 -19.09 -6.59
C GLY A 132 9.28 -19.16 -5.10
N LEU A 133 8.14 -19.77 -4.77
CA LEU A 133 7.76 -20.01 -3.37
C LEU A 133 8.75 -20.94 -2.66
N LEU A 134 9.10 -22.06 -3.27
CA LEU A 134 10.07 -23.00 -2.68
C LEU A 134 11.46 -22.37 -2.52
N ALA A 135 11.89 -21.54 -3.48
CA ALA A 135 13.14 -20.78 -3.37
C ALA A 135 13.09 -19.77 -2.23
N LEU A 136 11.96 -19.03 -2.04
CA LEU A 136 11.75 -18.15 -0.90
C LEU A 136 11.88 -18.91 0.43
N LEU A 137 11.18 -20.03 0.56
CA LEU A 137 11.20 -20.84 1.78
C LEU A 137 12.59 -21.40 2.11
N ALA A 138 13.41 -21.66 1.09
CA ALA A 138 14.79 -22.11 1.26
C ALA A 138 15.75 -20.97 1.64
N GLU A 139 15.49 -19.74 1.19
CA GLU A 139 16.34 -18.57 1.45
C GLU A 139 16.11 -17.96 2.85
N LEU A 140 14.95 -18.23 3.49
CA LEU A 140 14.58 -17.66 4.80
C LEU A 140 15.49 -18.16 5.93
N ASP A 141 16.07 -17.23 6.69
CA ASP A 141 16.69 -17.51 7.99
C ASP A 141 15.65 -17.35 9.12
N LEU A 142 15.18 -18.48 9.63
CA LEU A 142 14.17 -18.56 10.69
C LEU A 142 14.76 -18.95 12.05
N THR A 143 16.04 -18.67 12.31
CA THR A 143 16.72 -19.08 13.56
C THR A 143 16.23 -18.31 14.79
N THR A 144 15.71 -17.09 14.62
CA THR A 144 15.29 -16.20 15.72
C THR A 144 13.80 -15.79 15.63
N VAL A 145 12.97 -16.61 14.99
CA VAL A 145 11.55 -16.28 14.73
C VAL A 145 10.61 -17.18 15.54
N PRO A 146 9.31 -16.82 15.66
CA PRO A 146 8.34 -17.67 16.34
C PRO A 146 8.25 -19.08 15.73
N GLU A 147 8.03 -20.09 16.57
CA GLU A 147 7.88 -21.49 16.17
C GLU A 147 6.80 -21.69 15.07
N ALA A 148 5.71 -20.92 15.14
CA ALA A 148 4.64 -20.92 14.13
C ALA A 148 5.15 -20.63 12.71
N SER A 149 6.13 -19.76 12.54
CA SER A 149 6.74 -19.46 11.24
C SER A 149 7.56 -20.63 10.70
N VAL A 150 8.27 -21.34 11.59
CA VAL A 150 9.02 -22.55 11.23
C VAL A 150 8.07 -23.65 10.82
N ALA A 151 7.01 -23.88 11.58
CA ALA A 151 5.98 -24.89 11.28
C ALA A 151 5.29 -24.58 9.92
N ALA A 152 4.92 -23.33 9.66
CA ALA A 152 4.32 -22.91 8.41
C ALA A 152 5.24 -23.13 7.19
N ARG A 153 6.55 -22.84 7.32
CA ARG A 153 7.54 -23.15 6.29
C ARG A 153 7.58 -24.64 5.97
N GLU A 154 7.69 -25.49 7.00
CA GLU A 154 7.78 -26.95 6.80
C GLU A 154 6.47 -27.52 6.25
N SER A 155 5.31 -27.01 6.67
CA SER A 155 4.00 -27.36 6.11
C SER A 155 3.95 -27.06 4.60
N LEU A 156 4.32 -25.86 4.18
CA LEU A 156 4.35 -25.49 2.76
C LEU A 156 5.35 -26.32 1.95
N ARG A 157 6.50 -26.66 2.52
CA ARG A 157 7.50 -27.51 1.85
C ARG A 157 7.01 -28.94 1.66
N ALA A 158 6.24 -29.45 2.61
CA ALA A 158 5.67 -30.80 2.56
C ALA A 158 4.39 -30.88 1.70
N ALA A 159 3.70 -29.75 1.50
CA ALA A 159 2.47 -29.68 0.72
C ALA A 159 2.69 -30.04 -0.77
N SER A 160 1.64 -30.45 -1.45
CA SER A 160 1.67 -30.64 -2.90
C SER A 160 1.72 -29.28 -3.63
N ARG A 161 2.18 -29.29 -4.88
CA ARG A 161 2.13 -28.10 -5.75
C ARG A 161 0.70 -27.59 -5.90
N GLU A 162 -0.27 -28.47 -6.03
CA GLU A 162 -1.68 -28.14 -6.17
C GLU A 162 -2.20 -27.41 -4.92
N ASP A 163 -1.91 -27.90 -3.72
CA ASP A 163 -2.29 -27.24 -2.47
C ASP A 163 -1.65 -25.86 -2.31
N ARG A 164 -0.35 -25.72 -2.68
CA ARG A 164 0.33 -24.42 -2.65
C ARG A 164 -0.27 -23.42 -3.65
N LEU A 165 -0.62 -23.88 -4.86
CA LEU A 165 -1.28 -23.04 -5.86
C LEU A 165 -2.70 -22.64 -5.41
N ASP A 166 -3.46 -23.57 -4.86
CA ASP A 166 -4.81 -23.29 -4.32
C ASP A 166 -4.76 -22.22 -3.24
N LEU A 167 -3.81 -22.32 -2.30
CA LEU A 167 -3.61 -21.29 -1.27
C LEU A 167 -3.20 -19.95 -1.90
N ALA A 168 -2.35 -19.97 -2.92
CA ALA A 168 -1.94 -18.76 -3.63
C ALA A 168 -3.11 -18.06 -4.33
N LEU A 169 -4.03 -18.83 -4.92
CA LEU A 169 -5.23 -18.29 -5.54
C LEU A 169 -6.17 -17.65 -4.52
N GLN A 170 -6.33 -18.28 -3.35
CA GLN A 170 -7.11 -17.70 -2.24
C GLN A 170 -6.48 -16.38 -1.76
N VAL A 171 -5.16 -16.38 -1.52
CA VAL A 171 -4.43 -15.15 -1.11
C VAL A 171 -4.54 -14.06 -2.17
N PHE A 172 -4.42 -14.39 -3.46
CA PHE A 172 -4.57 -13.44 -4.55
C PHE A 172 -5.95 -12.78 -4.57
N GLU A 173 -6.98 -13.52 -4.23
CA GLU A 173 -8.37 -13.03 -4.13
C GLU A 173 -8.67 -12.31 -2.80
N GLY A 174 -7.70 -12.25 -1.88
CA GLY A 174 -7.86 -11.66 -0.55
C GLY A 174 -8.61 -12.55 0.44
N ALA A 175 -8.84 -13.81 0.11
CA ALA A 175 -9.42 -14.82 1.00
C ALA A 175 -8.30 -15.51 1.78
N LEU A 176 -8.08 -15.09 3.03
CA LEU A 176 -7.01 -15.61 3.87
C LEU A 176 -7.58 -16.65 4.86
N PRO A 177 -7.31 -17.97 4.69
CA PRO A 177 -7.73 -18.98 5.65
C PRO A 177 -7.11 -18.74 7.03
N VAL A 178 -7.96 -18.59 8.05
CA VAL A 178 -7.52 -18.22 9.42
C VAL A 178 -6.61 -19.30 10.02
N ASP A 179 -6.88 -20.56 9.76
CA ASP A 179 -6.09 -21.72 10.21
C ASP A 179 -4.74 -21.86 9.49
N ARG A 180 -4.55 -21.18 8.34
CA ARG A 180 -3.33 -21.18 7.54
C ARG A 180 -2.68 -19.78 7.44
N ILE A 181 -3.01 -18.85 8.34
CA ILE A 181 -2.58 -17.46 8.23
C ILE A 181 -1.05 -17.29 8.19
N ALA A 182 -0.30 -18.11 8.94
CA ALA A 182 1.15 -18.10 8.93
C ALA A 182 1.74 -18.55 7.59
N GLU A 183 1.10 -19.51 6.91
CA GLU A 183 1.45 -19.94 5.55
C GLU A 183 1.13 -18.86 4.53
N CYS A 184 0.00 -18.14 4.71
CA CYS A 184 -0.41 -17.05 3.84
C CYS A 184 0.64 -15.93 3.79
N VAL A 185 1.40 -15.66 4.84
CA VAL A 185 2.49 -14.67 4.83
C VAL A 185 3.57 -15.05 3.80
N PHE A 186 4.02 -16.30 3.78
CA PHE A 186 5.04 -16.75 2.84
C PHE A 186 4.52 -16.84 1.39
N VAL A 187 3.30 -17.32 1.23
CA VAL A 187 2.62 -17.36 -0.08
C VAL A 187 2.44 -15.94 -0.62
N SER A 188 2.00 -15.00 0.23
CA SER A 188 1.90 -13.57 -0.13
C SER A 188 3.24 -12.99 -0.56
N ALA A 189 4.31 -13.33 0.17
CA ALA A 189 5.65 -12.86 -0.15
C ALA A 189 6.11 -13.36 -1.53
N ALA A 190 5.87 -14.63 -1.86
CA ALA A 190 6.19 -15.17 -3.19
C ALA A 190 5.35 -14.53 -4.30
N LEU A 191 4.02 -14.34 -4.06
CA LEU A 191 3.12 -13.64 -4.98
C LEU A 191 3.57 -12.21 -5.24
N GLN A 192 4.00 -11.48 -4.19
CA GLN A 192 4.49 -10.11 -4.34
C GLN A 192 5.69 -10.03 -5.29
N VAL A 193 6.64 -10.96 -5.21
CA VAL A 193 7.78 -10.99 -6.12
C VAL A 193 7.32 -11.20 -7.57
N ARG A 194 6.53 -12.24 -7.83
CA ARG A 194 6.04 -12.56 -9.19
C ARG A 194 5.22 -11.43 -9.78
N LEU A 195 4.26 -10.90 -9.02
CA LEU A 195 3.36 -9.85 -9.49
C LEU A 195 4.07 -8.50 -9.66
N ALA A 196 5.09 -8.19 -8.83
CA ALA A 196 5.88 -6.97 -9.00
C ALA A 196 6.70 -7.04 -10.30
N GLU A 197 7.33 -8.19 -10.61
CA GLU A 197 8.06 -8.39 -11.85
C GLU A 197 7.16 -8.28 -13.08
N GLN A 198 5.97 -8.90 -13.04
CA GLN A 198 5.00 -8.81 -14.11
C GLN A 198 4.50 -7.37 -14.27
N ALA A 199 4.10 -6.72 -13.17
CA ALA A 199 3.61 -5.34 -13.18
C ALA A 199 4.64 -4.36 -13.75
N ALA A 200 5.92 -4.50 -13.39
CA ALA A 200 7.00 -3.63 -13.86
C ALA A 200 7.18 -3.63 -15.39
N ARG A 201 6.65 -4.65 -16.07
CA ARG A 201 6.76 -4.83 -17.53
C ARG A 201 5.50 -4.47 -18.30
N LEU A 202 4.44 -4.02 -17.61
CA LEU A 202 3.21 -3.57 -18.25
C LEU A 202 3.39 -2.20 -18.92
N ASP A 203 2.64 -1.95 -20.00
CA ASP A 203 2.58 -0.61 -20.59
C ASP A 203 1.60 0.28 -19.82
N THR A 204 2.13 1.31 -19.16
CA THR A 204 1.34 2.27 -18.38
C THR A 204 0.24 2.97 -19.19
N LYS A 205 0.39 3.06 -20.51
CA LYS A 205 -0.59 3.71 -21.40
C LYS A 205 -1.87 2.89 -21.58
N THR A 206 -1.78 1.58 -21.37
CA THR A 206 -2.94 0.67 -21.49
C THR A 206 -3.72 0.53 -20.19
N LEU A 207 -3.12 0.94 -19.07
CA LEU A 207 -3.72 0.82 -17.74
C LEU A 207 -4.79 1.89 -17.51
N LYS A 208 -5.97 1.45 -17.09
CA LYS A 208 -7.14 2.29 -16.82
C LYS A 208 -7.62 2.12 -15.39
N PRO A 209 -8.33 3.11 -14.82
CA PRO A 209 -9.05 2.91 -13.55
C PRO A 209 -10.03 1.74 -13.67
N VAL A 210 -10.04 0.86 -12.67
CA VAL A 210 -10.95 -0.29 -12.59
C VAL A 210 -12.14 0.06 -11.70
N ALA A 211 -11.84 0.36 -10.43
CA ALA A 211 -12.81 0.83 -9.43
C ALA A 211 -12.06 1.57 -8.31
N ASP A 212 -12.80 2.24 -7.41
CA ASP A 212 -12.21 2.84 -6.21
C ASP A 212 -11.52 1.74 -5.39
N GLY A 213 -10.30 2.01 -4.93
CA GLY A 213 -9.52 1.07 -4.12
C GLY A 213 -9.03 -0.20 -4.82
N VAL A 214 -9.15 -0.31 -6.15
CA VAL A 214 -8.72 -1.50 -6.90
C VAL A 214 -7.48 -1.19 -7.73
N CYS A 215 -6.44 -2.02 -7.57
CA CYS A 215 -5.20 -1.87 -8.31
C CYS A 215 -5.40 -2.08 -9.82
N PRO A 216 -4.99 -1.12 -10.69
CA PRO A 216 -5.18 -1.24 -12.13
C PRO A 216 -4.32 -2.33 -12.79
N CYS A 217 -3.28 -2.85 -12.11
CA CYS A 217 -2.42 -3.89 -12.63
C CYS A 217 -2.90 -5.30 -12.30
N CYS A 218 -3.25 -5.57 -11.03
CA CYS A 218 -3.55 -6.93 -10.56
C CYS A 218 -4.92 -7.07 -9.85
N GLY A 219 -5.69 -5.98 -9.71
CA GLY A 219 -6.97 -6.03 -9.00
C GLY A 219 -6.87 -6.07 -7.46
N GLY A 220 -5.67 -6.15 -6.90
CA GLY A 220 -5.47 -6.24 -5.45
C GLY A 220 -5.88 -4.97 -4.70
N ALA A 221 -6.18 -5.11 -3.41
CA ALA A 221 -6.48 -4.01 -2.52
C ALA A 221 -5.24 -3.14 -2.22
N PRO A 222 -5.39 -1.86 -1.86
CA PRO A 222 -4.27 -1.05 -1.40
C PRO A 222 -3.84 -1.46 0.01
N VAL A 223 -2.55 -1.37 0.31
CA VAL A 223 -2.04 -1.45 1.68
C VAL A 223 -2.17 -0.10 2.39
N ALA A 224 -1.87 0.99 1.69
CA ALA A 224 -1.88 2.34 2.22
C ALA A 224 -2.18 3.40 1.15
N SER A 225 -2.61 4.57 1.59
CA SER A 225 -2.67 5.82 0.84
C SER A 225 -1.38 6.61 1.07
N VAL A 226 -0.82 7.22 0.03
CA VAL A 226 0.51 7.85 0.10
C VAL A 226 0.49 9.24 -0.56
N ILE A 227 0.98 10.25 0.15
CA ILE A 227 1.31 11.56 -0.44
C ILE A 227 2.77 11.51 -0.86
N VAL A 228 3.00 11.45 -2.14
CA VAL A 228 4.31 11.12 -2.71
C VAL A 228 5.25 12.32 -2.84
N ALA A 229 6.56 12.04 -3.05
CA ALA A 229 7.63 13.03 -3.15
C ALA A 229 8.40 12.97 -4.47
N TRP A 230 7.88 12.32 -5.50
CA TRP A 230 8.59 12.22 -6.79
C TRP A 230 8.03 13.16 -7.86
N THR A 231 8.91 13.63 -8.75
CA THR A 231 8.54 14.41 -9.94
C THR A 231 8.00 13.46 -11.04
N PRO A 232 6.93 13.82 -11.77
CA PRO A 232 6.19 15.11 -11.73
C PRO A 232 5.01 15.12 -10.75
N ALA A 233 4.86 14.12 -9.89
CA ALA A 233 3.69 13.91 -9.04
C ALA A 233 3.87 14.43 -7.59
N ASP A 234 4.83 15.32 -7.33
CA ASP A 234 5.09 15.82 -5.96
C ASP A 234 3.81 16.26 -5.25
N LYS A 235 3.64 15.75 -4.02
CA LYS A 235 2.45 15.95 -3.18
C LYS A 235 1.13 15.44 -3.76
N ALA A 236 1.11 14.69 -4.86
CA ALA A 236 -0.08 14.00 -5.30
C ALA A 236 -0.37 12.79 -4.39
N ARG A 237 -1.63 12.39 -4.33
CA ARG A 237 -2.08 11.20 -3.60
C ARG A 237 -2.06 9.99 -4.51
N TYR A 238 -1.48 8.92 -4.01
CA TYR A 238 -1.51 7.60 -4.63
C TYR A 238 -1.97 6.55 -3.63
N LEU A 239 -2.53 5.45 -4.13
CA LEU A 239 -2.71 4.22 -3.37
C LEU A 239 -1.59 3.26 -3.75
N SER A 240 -1.11 2.46 -2.79
CA SER A 240 -0.07 1.46 -3.00
C SER A 240 -0.65 0.06 -2.92
N CYS A 241 -0.43 -0.76 -3.94
CA CYS A 241 -0.96 -2.13 -4.00
C CYS A 241 -0.29 -3.05 -2.97
N SER A 242 -1.09 -3.83 -2.26
CA SER A 242 -0.62 -4.83 -1.29
C SER A 242 0.08 -6.04 -1.95
N LEU A 243 -0.23 -6.32 -3.21
CA LEU A 243 0.32 -7.45 -3.97
C LEU A 243 1.47 -7.02 -4.87
N CYS A 244 1.22 -6.27 -5.93
CA CYS A 244 2.23 -6.01 -6.96
C CYS A 244 3.08 -4.76 -6.72
N GLY A 245 2.82 -3.98 -5.66
CA GLY A 245 3.58 -2.76 -5.33
C GLY A 245 3.35 -1.57 -6.27
N THR A 246 2.41 -1.66 -7.22
CA THR A 246 2.04 -0.53 -8.09
C THR A 246 1.42 0.59 -7.29
N TYR A 247 1.78 1.83 -7.62
CA TYR A 247 1.09 3.03 -7.15
C TYR A 247 0.13 3.53 -8.21
N TRP A 248 -1.11 3.91 -7.82
CA TRP A 248 -2.06 4.58 -8.73
C TRP A 248 -2.64 5.83 -8.11
N ASN A 249 -2.81 6.85 -8.94
CA ASN A 249 -3.31 8.14 -8.53
C ASN A 249 -4.76 8.04 -8.05
N HIS A 250 -5.05 8.68 -6.92
CA HIS A 250 -6.39 8.74 -6.33
C HIS A 250 -6.71 10.17 -5.90
N VAL A 251 -7.96 10.57 -6.02
CA VAL A 251 -8.41 11.91 -5.62
C VAL A 251 -8.14 12.15 -4.14
N ARG A 252 -7.67 13.37 -3.79
CA ARG A 252 -7.13 13.68 -2.46
C ARG A 252 -8.13 13.54 -1.32
N ILE A 253 -9.37 13.95 -1.54
CA ILE A 253 -10.43 13.93 -0.53
C ILE A 253 -11.54 13.04 -1.10
N ARG A 254 -11.27 11.75 -1.12
CA ARG A 254 -12.22 10.73 -1.60
C ARG A 254 -11.93 9.41 -0.87
N CYS A 255 -12.94 8.83 -0.28
CA CYS A 255 -12.81 7.55 0.40
C CYS A 255 -12.36 6.45 -0.56
N THR A 256 -11.33 5.71 -0.16
CA THR A 256 -10.78 4.60 -0.96
C THR A 256 -11.76 3.43 -1.10
N ALA A 257 -12.68 3.25 -0.14
CA ALA A 257 -13.59 2.11 -0.11
C ALA A 257 -14.95 2.39 -0.78
N CYS A 258 -15.55 3.57 -0.56
CA CYS A 258 -16.90 3.86 -1.05
C CYS A 258 -16.97 5.06 -2.02
N GLY A 259 -15.84 5.75 -2.26
CA GLY A 259 -15.79 6.89 -3.17
C GLY A 259 -16.41 8.19 -2.63
N ASP A 260 -16.92 8.22 -1.40
CA ASP A 260 -17.46 9.44 -0.81
C ASP A 260 -16.38 10.50 -0.55
N GLY A 261 -16.72 11.78 -0.77
CA GLY A 261 -15.81 12.93 -0.57
C GLY A 261 -16.10 13.75 0.68
N GLU A 262 -17.28 13.60 1.29
CA GLU A 262 -17.71 14.46 2.40
C GLU A 262 -17.37 13.88 3.78
N GLY A 263 -17.44 12.54 3.93
CA GLY A 263 -17.23 11.84 5.19
C GLY A 263 -15.76 11.64 5.59
N VAL A 264 -14.79 12.16 4.82
CA VAL A 264 -13.37 11.90 5.02
C VAL A 264 -12.79 12.77 6.15
N SER A 265 -12.09 12.12 7.10
CA SER A 265 -11.36 12.78 8.20
C SER A 265 -9.99 12.12 8.40
N TYR A 266 -9.05 12.84 9.04
CA TYR A 266 -7.70 12.35 9.29
C TYR A 266 -7.40 12.36 10.79
N TYR A 267 -6.78 11.28 11.28
CA TYR A 267 -6.36 11.12 12.67
C TYR A 267 -4.89 10.72 12.74
N GLY A 268 -4.21 11.16 13.77
CA GLY A 268 -2.84 10.77 14.10
C GLY A 268 -2.67 10.55 15.59
N LEU A 269 -1.60 9.88 15.99
CA LEU A 269 -1.16 9.74 17.37
C LEU A 269 0.17 10.45 17.54
N ASP A 270 0.32 11.26 18.60
CA ASP A 270 1.56 11.99 18.88
C ASP A 270 2.74 11.06 19.20
N GLU A 271 2.44 9.88 19.76
CA GLU A 271 3.43 8.85 20.11
C GLU A 271 3.87 8.03 18.88
N VAL A 272 3.13 8.10 17.76
CA VAL A 272 3.49 7.51 16.48
C VAL A 272 4.08 8.61 15.59
N SER A 273 4.63 8.27 14.47
CA SER A 273 5.16 9.25 13.51
C SER A 273 4.09 10.25 13.06
N LYS A 274 4.40 11.56 13.05
CA LYS A 274 3.54 12.59 12.46
C LYS A 274 3.36 12.42 10.95
N ASP A 275 4.17 11.58 10.33
CA ASP A 275 4.18 11.30 8.91
C ASP A 275 3.32 10.10 8.52
N VAL A 276 2.75 9.40 9.53
CA VAL A 276 1.75 8.34 9.36
C VAL A 276 0.47 8.74 10.09
N GLN A 277 -0.62 8.80 9.35
CA GLN A 277 -1.97 9.10 9.84
C GLN A 277 -2.94 8.01 9.39
N VAL A 278 -4.18 8.04 9.87
CA VAL A 278 -5.28 7.27 9.29
C VAL A 278 -6.28 8.24 8.65
N GLU A 279 -6.70 7.91 7.45
CA GLU A 279 -7.85 8.50 6.77
C GLU A 279 -9.07 7.63 7.09
N THR A 280 -10.13 8.24 7.59
CA THR A 280 -11.39 7.58 7.93
C THR A 280 -12.52 8.11 7.08
N CYS A 281 -13.55 7.30 6.88
CA CYS A 281 -14.78 7.70 6.23
C CYS A 281 -15.99 7.40 7.14
N THR A 282 -16.74 8.43 7.51
CA THR A 282 -17.94 8.28 8.35
C THR A 282 -19.13 7.68 7.58
N THR A 283 -19.11 7.71 6.25
CA THR A 283 -20.18 7.16 5.40
C THR A 283 -20.14 5.63 5.38
N CYS A 284 -18.96 5.02 5.21
CA CYS A 284 -18.83 3.55 5.16
C CYS A 284 -18.13 2.95 6.39
N HIS A 285 -17.75 3.78 7.37
CA HIS A 285 -17.02 3.38 8.58
C HIS A 285 -15.72 2.61 8.30
N SER A 286 -15.03 2.97 7.20
CA SER A 286 -13.73 2.40 6.88
C SER A 286 -12.58 3.38 7.17
N TYR A 287 -11.37 2.84 7.30
CA TYR A 287 -10.14 3.62 7.37
C TYR A 287 -9.03 3.01 6.52
N ILE A 288 -8.09 3.84 6.11
CA ILE A 288 -6.82 3.42 5.50
C ILE A 288 -5.68 4.26 6.08
N LYS A 289 -4.50 3.68 6.24
CA LYS A 289 -3.31 4.46 6.64
C LYS A 289 -2.88 5.41 5.54
N HIS A 290 -2.44 6.58 5.95
CA HIS A 290 -2.08 7.69 5.09
C HIS A 290 -0.65 8.15 5.39
N LEU A 291 0.26 7.88 4.48
CA LEU A 291 1.69 8.08 4.62
C LEU A 291 2.13 9.35 3.89
N HIS A 292 2.92 10.19 4.54
CA HIS A 292 3.41 11.45 4.00
C HIS A 292 4.86 11.33 3.51
N GLN A 293 5.10 10.57 2.44
CA GLN A 293 6.45 10.43 1.86
C GLN A 293 7.08 11.77 1.45
N HIS A 294 6.28 12.78 1.11
CA HIS A 294 6.80 14.12 0.80
C HIS A 294 7.51 14.80 2.00
N ARG A 295 7.31 14.30 3.23
CA ARG A 295 8.01 14.75 4.45
C ARG A 295 9.06 13.74 4.93
N ALA A 296 8.78 12.46 4.75
CA ALA A 296 9.63 11.33 5.12
C ALA A 296 9.75 10.36 3.93
N PRO A 297 10.69 10.61 2.99
CA PRO A 297 10.78 9.87 1.72
C PRO A 297 11.11 8.38 1.87
N THR A 298 11.61 7.95 3.03
CA THR A 298 11.96 6.55 3.33
C THR A 298 10.78 5.71 3.79
N LEU A 299 9.58 6.30 3.99
CA LEU A 299 8.40 5.53 4.36
C LEU A 299 8.07 4.48 3.28
N ASP A 300 7.94 3.24 3.71
CA ASP A 300 7.45 2.13 2.87
C ASP A 300 6.02 1.76 3.26
N PRO A 301 5.08 1.64 2.29
CA PRO A 301 3.68 1.37 2.60
C PRO A 301 3.42 0.11 3.43
N VAL A 302 4.21 -0.95 3.24
CA VAL A 302 4.07 -2.21 3.97
C VAL A 302 4.75 -2.13 5.33
N ALA A 303 5.99 -1.63 5.38
CA ALA A 303 6.78 -1.56 6.61
C ALA A 303 6.17 -0.58 7.63
N ASP A 304 5.84 0.63 7.20
CA ASP A 304 5.31 1.65 8.09
C ASP A 304 3.84 1.39 8.46
N ASP A 305 3.12 0.61 7.66
CA ASP A 305 1.83 0.07 8.06
C ASP A 305 1.97 -0.84 9.29
N ILE A 306 2.91 -1.77 9.29
CA ILE A 306 3.18 -2.63 10.43
C ILE A 306 3.68 -1.81 11.64
N ALA A 307 4.66 -0.94 11.42
CA ALA A 307 5.25 -0.13 12.47
C ALA A 307 4.28 0.87 13.12
N SER A 308 3.17 1.16 12.49
CA SER A 308 2.13 2.05 13.03
C SER A 308 0.88 1.31 13.53
N TYR A 309 1.00 0.03 13.91
CA TYR A 309 -0.14 -0.80 14.36
C TYR A 309 -0.93 -0.19 15.53
N GLY A 310 -0.30 0.61 16.38
CA GLY A 310 -1.00 1.36 17.43
C GLY A 310 -2.14 2.26 16.89
N LEU A 311 -2.02 2.75 15.65
CA LEU A 311 -3.10 3.50 15.00
C LEU A 311 -4.30 2.60 14.67
N ASP A 312 -4.06 1.35 14.24
CA ASP A 312 -5.15 0.39 13.94
C ASP A 312 -5.95 0.07 15.20
N LEU A 313 -5.27 -0.18 16.32
CA LEU A 313 -5.93 -0.44 17.60
C LEU A 313 -6.81 0.73 18.03
N LYS A 314 -6.29 1.95 17.94
CA LYS A 314 -7.03 3.14 18.37
C LYS A 314 -8.21 3.46 17.46
N ILE A 315 -8.05 3.32 16.15
CA ILE A 315 -9.13 3.64 15.22
C ILE A 315 -10.24 2.57 15.23
N ALA A 316 -9.88 1.31 15.57
CA ALA A 316 -10.85 0.24 15.77
C ALA A 316 -11.73 0.49 17.03
N GLU A 317 -11.17 1.07 18.11
CA GLU A 317 -11.93 1.52 19.29
C GLU A 317 -13.02 2.55 18.93
N GLU A 318 -12.78 3.37 17.88
CA GLU A 318 -13.72 4.35 17.35
C GLU A 318 -14.76 3.73 16.35
N GLY A 319 -14.73 2.41 16.15
CA GLY A 319 -15.69 1.66 15.32
C GLY A 319 -15.40 1.65 13.83
N PHE A 320 -14.22 2.09 13.39
CA PHE A 320 -13.83 2.03 11.98
C PHE A 320 -13.21 0.66 11.64
N ARG A 321 -13.44 0.19 10.41
CA ARG A 321 -12.88 -1.04 9.86
C ARG A 321 -11.82 -0.73 8.81
N ARG A 322 -10.80 -1.55 8.75
CA ARG A 322 -9.74 -1.41 7.77
C ARG A 322 -10.25 -1.62 6.34
N ALA A 323 -9.97 -0.67 5.44
CA ALA A 323 -10.21 -0.80 4.00
C ALA A 323 -8.98 -1.31 3.25
N GLY A 324 -7.80 -1.09 3.79
CA GLY A 324 -6.54 -1.59 3.23
C GLY A 324 -6.23 -3.01 3.68
N LEU A 325 -5.36 -3.69 2.94
CA LEU A 325 -4.90 -5.03 3.27
C LEU A 325 -3.37 -5.07 3.26
N ASN A 326 -2.77 -5.51 4.37
CA ASN A 326 -1.35 -5.85 4.42
C ASN A 326 -1.19 -7.36 4.48
N LEU A 327 -0.78 -7.97 3.39
CA LEU A 327 -0.68 -9.43 3.28
C LEU A 327 0.48 -10.03 4.09
N LEU A 328 1.43 -9.20 4.53
CA LEU A 328 2.49 -9.60 5.45
C LEU A 328 2.13 -9.31 6.92
N PHE A 329 0.95 -8.76 7.19
CA PHE A 329 0.47 -8.44 8.52
C PHE A 329 -1.07 -8.46 8.55
N VAL A 330 -1.63 -9.62 8.83
CA VAL A 330 -3.08 -9.83 8.91
C VAL A 330 -3.54 -9.68 10.35
N ILE A 331 -4.52 -8.78 10.59
CA ILE A 331 -5.08 -8.43 11.90
C ILE A 331 -6.61 -8.52 11.85
#